data_bfe793cd6dc4f3731c1f3e66f172124d
#
_entry.id   bfe793cd6dc4f3731c1f3e66f172124d
#
_cell.length_a   1.000
_cell.length_b   1.000
_cell.length_c   1.000
_cell.angle_alpha   90.00
_cell.angle_beta   90.00
_cell.angle_gamma   90.00
#
_symmetry.space_group_name_H-M   'P 1'
#
loop_
_entity.id
_entity.type
_entity.pdbx_description
1 polymer ?
#
loop_
_entity_poly.entity_id
_entity_poly.type
_entity_poly.pdbx_seq_one_letter_code
_entity_poly.pdbx_strand_id
1 'polypeptide(L)'
;MVNIWTSCTLSSILALSLLAPSVSFANENSNQEAAVSKETASQYPMLKKAKKPEEAGFSSEKLEKVDQLIEMEVAAGFPGAALIVIKDGKIVKSESYGYKQKYNEHTPLKKFRKMENETLFDLASNTKMYATNFAIQKLVSEGKLNIQARVQQYIPEFKDTEEDVIKGKDNLRVIDVLHHTAGFRPDPQYHNPKVSKELYSQERDKTIEFISKTPLTYVPGTQNVYSDVDYMLLGTIVEEITGMRLDTYVENELYKPLGLKNTKFNPLQKGSKPMDFAATELLGNTRDGVIDFPNIRTYTLQGEVHDEKAFYSMGGVSGHAGLFSNTKDMAILLQVMLNGGGYGKHMLFDQETIAEFVAPSAMNPTYGLGWRRNGDASMEWMFSPYASDSAYGHTGWTGTVTIIDPEKDLGIVLLTNKKHSPLVNPVANSNQFFGDLFKTGSYGSVVTAIYEALETNE
;
A
#
# COMPACT_ATOMS: atom_id res chain seq x y z
N MET A 1 25.92 17.24 -64.56
CA MET A 1 26.70 18.36 -65.16
C MET A 1 27.06 19.30 -64.04
N VAL A 2 28.41 19.41 -63.90
CA VAL A 2 29.21 20.56 -63.42
C VAL A 2 29.01 20.92 -61.93
N ASN A 3 29.83 20.48 -61.01
CA ASN A 3 31.18 20.87 -60.51
C ASN A 3 31.42 22.38 -60.36
N ILE A 4 31.95 22.79 -59.17
CA ILE A 4 33.21 23.56 -58.92
C ILE A 4 33.11 24.07 -57.49
N TRP A 5 33.88 23.64 -56.53
CA TRP A 5 35.25 23.99 -56.03
C TRP A 5 35.45 25.50 -55.76
N THR A 6 35.82 25.85 -54.53
CA THR A 6 37.16 26.27 -53.99
C THR A 6 36.92 26.93 -52.64
N SER A 7 37.71 27.02 -51.65
CA SER A 7 39.14 26.80 -51.34
C SER A 7 39.44 27.62 -50.08
N CYS A 8 40.17 26.98 -49.16
CA CYS A 8 41.03 27.49 -48.08
C CYS A 8 41.28 28.98 -47.87
N THR A 9 41.37 29.39 -46.59
CA THR A 9 42.59 30.07 -46.09
C THR A 9 42.80 29.82 -44.60
N LEU A 10 44.03 29.34 -44.27
CA LEU A 10 44.67 29.33 -42.95
C LEU A 10 45.03 30.77 -42.56
N SER A 11 44.96 31.06 -41.26
CA SER A 11 45.81 32.13 -40.66
C SER A 11 46.25 31.71 -39.27
N SER A 12 47.55 31.54 -39.17
CA SER A 12 48.34 31.26 -37.97
C SER A 12 48.57 32.56 -37.18
N ILE A 13 48.46 32.57 -35.85
CA ILE A 13 49.08 33.57 -34.98
C ILE A 13 49.65 32.91 -33.73
N LEU A 14 50.92 32.95 -33.67
CA LEU A 14 51.97 32.98 -32.66
C LEU A 14 51.59 32.82 -31.17
N ALA A 15 52.31 31.90 -30.56
CA ALA A 15 52.53 31.76 -29.14
C ALA A 15 53.48 32.86 -28.60
N LEU A 16 53.14 33.36 -27.41
CA LEU A 16 54.12 34.06 -26.58
C LEU A 16 54.16 33.44 -25.20
N SER A 17 55.29 32.81 -24.92
CA SER A 17 55.65 32.23 -23.63
C SER A 17 56.15 33.34 -22.68
N LEU A 18 55.61 33.41 -21.47
CA LEU A 18 56.24 34.10 -20.36
C LEU A 18 56.51 33.08 -19.24
N LEU A 19 57.81 32.92 -19.02
CA LEU A 19 58.45 32.18 -17.92
C LEU A 19 58.32 33.03 -16.62
N ALA A 20 57.92 32.44 -15.53
CA ALA A 20 58.19 32.90 -14.18
C ALA A 20 58.56 31.71 -13.27
N PRO A 21 59.40 31.88 -12.27
CA PRO A 21 60.26 30.83 -11.74
C PRO A 21 59.62 29.99 -10.67
N SER A 22 60.06 28.73 -10.65
CA SER A 22 59.80 27.73 -9.62
C SER A 22 60.47 28.07 -8.29
N VAL A 23 59.71 28.13 -7.21
CA VAL A 23 60.26 28.02 -5.85
C VAL A 23 59.80 26.66 -5.31
N SER A 24 60.76 25.79 -5.11
CA SER A 24 60.64 24.52 -4.46
C SER A 24 60.68 24.73 -2.94
N PHE A 25 59.64 24.28 -2.25
CA PHE A 25 59.75 23.97 -0.82
C PHE A 25 59.37 22.50 -0.63
N ALA A 26 60.41 21.72 -0.36
CA ALA A 26 60.26 20.41 0.22
C ALA A 26 59.71 20.58 1.65
N ASN A 27 58.65 19.85 1.96
CA ASN A 27 58.37 19.52 3.34
C ASN A 27 57.77 18.11 3.43
N GLU A 28 58.60 17.19 3.89
CA GLU A 28 58.23 15.88 4.35
C GLU A 28 57.33 16.03 5.56
N ASN A 29 56.09 15.52 5.48
CA ASN A 29 55.40 15.01 6.66
C ASN A 29 54.50 13.86 6.25
N SER A 30 54.99 12.67 6.55
CA SER A 30 54.24 11.43 6.66
C SER A 30 53.15 11.62 7.70
N ASN A 31 51.87 11.70 7.31
CA ASN A 31 50.77 11.41 8.20
C ASN A 31 49.83 10.43 7.50
N GLN A 32 49.78 9.25 8.09
CA GLN A 32 48.79 8.22 7.86
C GLN A 32 47.41 8.85 7.90
N GLU A 33 46.76 8.97 6.75
CA GLU A 33 45.31 9.14 6.70
C GLU A 33 44.66 7.83 7.13
N ALA A 34 44.33 7.75 8.41
CA ALA A 34 43.36 6.82 8.90
C ALA A 34 42.01 7.16 8.22
N ALA A 35 41.61 6.28 7.30
CA ALA A 35 40.28 6.29 6.73
C ALA A 35 39.25 6.07 7.86
N VAL A 36 38.82 7.14 8.52
CA VAL A 36 37.61 7.17 9.34
C VAL A 36 36.45 7.08 8.37
N SER A 37 35.89 5.89 8.23
CA SER A 37 34.58 5.70 7.63
C SER A 37 33.62 6.57 8.46
N LYS A 38 33.25 7.76 7.98
CA LYS A 38 32.11 8.49 8.50
C LYS A 38 30.89 7.60 8.23
N GLU A 39 30.45 6.84 9.23
CA GLU A 39 29.08 6.41 9.32
C GLU A 39 28.23 7.70 9.21
N THR A 40 27.61 7.90 8.05
CA THR A 40 26.62 8.98 7.91
C THR A 40 25.50 8.65 8.88
N ALA A 41 25.39 9.46 9.92
CA ALA A 41 24.33 9.34 10.91
C ALA A 41 22.98 9.22 10.18
N SER A 42 22.13 8.30 10.65
CA SER A 42 20.77 8.13 10.12
C SER A 42 20.01 9.46 10.28
N GLN A 43 19.46 9.98 9.19
CA GLN A 43 18.69 11.24 9.21
C GLN A 43 17.34 11.04 9.87
N TYR A 44 16.75 9.84 9.72
CA TYR A 44 15.43 9.47 10.24
C TYR A 44 15.54 8.29 11.22
N PRO A 45 14.74 8.26 12.29
CA PRO A 45 14.72 7.12 13.22
C PRO A 45 14.44 5.80 12.50
N MET A 46 15.14 4.76 12.93
CA MET A 46 14.89 3.38 12.49
C MET A 46 14.33 2.57 13.65
N LEU A 47 13.40 1.67 13.35
CA LEU A 47 12.78 0.80 14.34
C LEU A 47 13.81 -0.04 15.08
N LYS A 48 13.69 -0.06 16.41
CA LYS A 48 14.47 -0.91 17.32
C LYS A 48 13.51 -1.78 18.12
N LYS A 49 13.92 -2.99 18.48
CA LYS A 49 13.11 -3.80 19.38
C LYS A 49 13.18 -3.24 20.80
N ALA A 50 12.04 -2.98 21.44
CA ALA A 50 11.96 -2.71 22.87
C ALA A 50 12.44 -3.94 23.65
N LYS A 51 13.14 -3.74 24.77
CA LYS A 51 13.52 -4.85 25.67
C LYS A 51 12.29 -5.34 26.43
N LYS A 52 11.41 -4.42 26.78
CA LYS A 52 10.12 -4.67 27.41
C LYS A 52 9.12 -3.59 27.00
N PRO A 53 7.82 -3.87 26.97
CA PRO A 53 6.78 -2.92 26.56
C PRO A 53 6.76 -1.60 27.32
N GLU A 54 7.14 -1.61 28.61
CA GLU A 54 7.16 -0.43 29.48
C GLU A 54 8.16 0.64 29.00
N GLU A 55 9.18 0.28 28.20
CA GLU A 55 10.10 1.25 27.60
C GLU A 55 9.43 2.19 26.58
N ALA A 56 8.21 1.87 26.18
CA ALA A 56 7.39 2.66 25.26
C ALA A 56 6.00 2.97 25.88
N GLY A 57 5.89 2.92 27.21
CA GLY A 57 4.67 3.29 27.94
C GLY A 57 3.52 2.27 27.80
N PHE A 58 3.82 0.98 27.57
CA PHE A 58 2.83 -0.07 27.58
C PHE A 58 2.92 -0.96 28.81
N SER A 59 1.78 -1.41 29.33
CA SER A 59 1.71 -2.47 30.32
C SER A 59 1.86 -3.83 29.67
N SER A 60 2.88 -4.60 30.05
CA SER A 60 3.06 -5.99 29.61
C SER A 60 1.84 -6.86 29.92
N GLU A 61 1.27 -6.71 31.14
CA GLU A 61 0.07 -7.46 31.58
C GLU A 61 -1.14 -7.18 30.67
N LYS A 62 -1.37 -5.90 30.32
CA LYS A 62 -2.48 -5.55 29.45
C LYS A 62 -2.25 -5.99 28.00
N LEU A 63 -1.02 -5.95 27.49
CA LEU A 63 -0.68 -6.48 26.18
C LEU A 63 -0.84 -8.01 26.09
N GLU A 64 -0.68 -8.75 27.18
CA GLU A 64 -0.97 -10.18 27.24
C GLU A 64 -2.47 -10.47 27.03
N LYS A 65 -3.37 -9.56 27.43
CA LYS A 65 -4.82 -9.70 27.15
C LYS A 65 -5.13 -9.62 25.66
N VAL A 66 -4.31 -8.93 24.86
CA VAL A 66 -4.41 -8.95 23.40
C VAL A 66 -4.11 -10.35 22.86
N ASP A 67 -3.06 -11.01 23.38
CA ASP A 67 -2.72 -12.38 23.01
C ASP A 67 -3.86 -13.34 23.35
N GLN A 68 -4.34 -13.28 24.58
CA GLN A 68 -5.44 -14.12 25.07
C GLN A 68 -6.71 -13.94 24.23
N LEU A 69 -7.06 -12.72 23.83
CA LEU A 69 -8.20 -12.46 22.97
C LEU A 69 -8.06 -13.20 21.63
N ILE A 70 -6.91 -13.03 20.95
CA ILE A 70 -6.71 -13.64 19.63
C ILE A 70 -6.58 -15.15 19.71
N GLU A 71 -5.87 -15.67 20.74
CA GLU A 71 -5.71 -17.11 20.93
C GLU A 71 -7.04 -17.83 21.25
N MET A 72 -7.91 -17.20 22.05
CA MET A 72 -9.26 -17.74 22.31
C MET A 72 -10.07 -17.82 21.02
N GLU A 73 -9.99 -16.83 20.15
CA GLU A 73 -10.71 -16.84 18.88
C GLU A 73 -10.13 -17.86 17.90
N VAL A 74 -8.80 -18.02 17.87
CA VAL A 74 -8.15 -19.10 17.10
C VAL A 74 -8.60 -20.47 17.59
N ALA A 75 -8.68 -20.68 18.91
CA ALA A 75 -9.21 -21.91 19.47
C ALA A 75 -10.69 -22.14 19.14
N ALA A 76 -11.48 -21.06 19.00
CA ALA A 76 -12.88 -21.09 18.58
C ALA A 76 -13.08 -21.23 17.04
N GLY A 77 -11.99 -21.24 16.25
CA GLY A 77 -12.05 -21.49 14.81
C GLY A 77 -11.52 -20.39 13.91
N PHE A 78 -11.19 -19.21 14.43
CA PHE A 78 -10.55 -18.14 13.63
C PHE A 78 -9.28 -18.65 12.94
N PRO A 79 -9.01 -18.35 11.66
CA PRO A 79 -7.87 -18.94 10.96
C PRO A 79 -6.53 -18.55 11.56
N GLY A 80 -6.20 -17.26 11.59
CA GLY A 80 -4.94 -16.78 12.13
C GLY A 80 -4.72 -15.31 11.89
N ALA A 81 -3.70 -14.77 12.59
CA ALA A 81 -3.29 -13.37 12.53
C ALA A 81 -1.79 -13.23 12.76
N ALA A 82 -1.24 -12.10 12.29
CA ALA A 82 0.06 -11.58 12.70
C ALA A 82 -0.12 -10.13 13.11
N LEU A 83 0.47 -9.75 14.25
CA LEU A 83 0.35 -8.44 14.87
C LEU A 83 1.73 -7.84 15.11
N ILE A 84 1.92 -6.57 14.72
CA ILE A 84 3.04 -5.77 15.20
C ILE A 84 2.54 -4.42 15.70
N VAL A 85 3.09 -3.96 16.81
CA VAL A 85 2.84 -2.66 17.42
C VAL A 85 4.16 -1.93 17.54
N ILE A 86 4.22 -0.72 17.01
CA ILE A 86 5.37 0.19 17.13
C ILE A 86 4.96 1.45 17.86
N LYS A 87 5.86 1.96 18.70
CA LYS A 87 5.70 3.22 19.43
C LYS A 87 7.05 3.86 19.75
N ASP A 88 7.16 5.18 19.54
CA ASP A 88 8.37 5.96 19.81
C ASP A 88 9.61 5.33 19.13
N GLY A 89 9.46 4.90 17.87
CA GLY A 89 10.53 4.25 17.10
C GLY A 89 10.92 2.84 17.59
N LYS A 90 10.09 2.21 18.42
CA LYS A 90 10.35 0.86 18.97
C LYS A 90 9.27 -0.13 18.59
N ILE A 91 9.68 -1.36 18.27
CA ILE A 91 8.77 -2.50 18.15
C ILE A 91 8.47 -2.98 19.57
N VAL A 92 7.23 -2.77 20.01
CA VAL A 92 6.74 -3.11 21.36
C VAL A 92 6.22 -4.53 21.41
N LYS A 93 5.52 -4.95 20.34
CA LYS A 93 4.93 -6.28 20.20
C LYS A 93 5.11 -6.78 18.78
N SER A 94 5.40 -8.08 18.60
CA SER A 94 5.47 -8.73 17.29
C SER A 94 5.18 -10.22 17.48
N GLU A 95 3.94 -10.61 17.20
CA GLU A 95 3.44 -11.96 17.48
C GLU A 95 2.61 -12.49 16.29
N SER A 96 2.53 -13.82 16.23
CA SER A 96 1.72 -14.53 15.24
C SER A 96 0.87 -15.61 15.88
N TYR A 97 -0.38 -15.74 15.44
CA TYR A 97 -1.42 -16.57 16.06
C TYR A 97 -2.06 -17.47 15.04
N GLY A 98 -2.41 -18.68 15.44
CA GLY A 98 -3.18 -19.61 14.62
C GLY A 98 -2.42 -20.12 13.41
N TYR A 99 -3.07 -20.12 12.23
CA TYR A 99 -2.63 -20.89 11.09
C TYR A 99 -2.70 -20.08 9.79
N LYS A 100 -1.63 -20.14 9.01
CA LYS A 100 -1.58 -19.57 7.65
C LYS A 100 -2.35 -20.41 6.64
N GLN A 101 -2.56 -21.71 6.93
CA GLN A 101 -3.44 -22.58 6.15
C GLN A 101 -4.02 -23.70 7.00
N LYS A 102 -5.36 -23.84 6.98
CA LYS A 102 -6.13 -24.90 7.64
C LYS A 102 -6.75 -25.88 6.63
N TYR A 103 -7.09 -25.40 5.45
CA TYR A 103 -7.85 -26.15 4.44
C TYR A 103 -7.10 -26.18 3.11
N ASN A 104 -7.35 -27.24 2.34
CA ASN A 104 -7.16 -27.30 0.90
C ASN A 104 -8.55 -27.46 0.30
N GLU A 105 -9.04 -26.44 -0.37
CA GLU A 105 -10.46 -26.29 -0.68
C GLU A 105 -11.29 -26.44 0.61
N HIS A 106 -12.35 -27.26 0.62
CA HIS A 106 -13.13 -27.54 1.84
C HIS A 106 -12.54 -28.64 2.73
N THR A 107 -11.45 -29.30 2.28
CA THR A 107 -10.87 -30.42 3.02
C THR A 107 -9.88 -29.91 4.07
N PRO A 108 -10.10 -30.16 5.37
CA PRO A 108 -9.14 -29.85 6.40
C PRO A 108 -7.80 -30.56 6.16
N LEU A 109 -6.69 -29.86 6.34
CA LEU A 109 -5.37 -30.46 6.30
C LEU A 109 -5.20 -31.43 7.47
N LYS A 110 -4.51 -32.55 7.26
CA LYS A 110 -4.12 -33.50 8.35
C LYS A 110 -3.30 -32.79 9.45
N LYS A 111 -2.52 -31.78 9.09
CA LYS A 111 -1.75 -30.91 10.00
C LYS A 111 -1.86 -29.47 9.49
N PHE A 112 -2.46 -28.61 10.29
CA PHE A 112 -2.56 -27.19 9.97
C PHE A 112 -1.18 -26.53 9.93
N ARG A 113 -0.97 -25.61 8.99
CA ARG A 113 0.29 -24.86 8.85
C ARG A 113 0.24 -23.64 9.75
N LYS A 114 1.13 -23.58 10.73
CA LYS A 114 1.18 -22.49 11.71
C LYS A 114 1.49 -21.15 11.03
N MET A 115 0.90 -20.08 11.56
CA MET A 115 1.29 -18.70 11.27
C MET A 115 2.70 -18.43 11.83
N GLU A 116 3.46 -17.60 11.16
CA GLU A 116 4.83 -17.19 11.54
C GLU A 116 4.95 -15.68 11.29
N ASN A 117 5.87 -15.01 12.00
CA ASN A 117 6.07 -13.56 11.85
C ASN A 117 6.54 -13.15 10.44
N GLU A 118 7.17 -14.07 9.72
CA GLU A 118 7.61 -13.90 8.34
C GLU A 118 6.52 -14.21 7.31
N THR A 119 5.36 -14.74 7.74
CA THR A 119 4.25 -15.06 6.84
C THR A 119 3.84 -13.83 6.04
N LEU A 120 3.72 -14.01 4.73
CA LEU A 120 3.28 -12.98 3.80
C LEU A 120 1.76 -12.98 3.66
N PHE A 121 1.18 -11.80 3.57
CA PHE A 121 -0.26 -11.60 3.43
C PHE A 121 -0.56 -10.81 2.17
N ASP A 122 -1.64 -11.17 1.49
CA ASP A 122 -2.27 -10.28 0.52
C ASP A 122 -2.90 -9.10 1.27
N LEU A 123 -2.39 -7.91 0.99
CA LEU A 123 -2.80 -6.69 1.67
C LEU A 123 -4.13 -6.13 1.15
N ALA A 124 -4.65 -6.66 0.05
CA ALA A 124 -5.85 -6.17 -0.61
C ALA A 124 -5.83 -4.64 -0.76
N SER A 125 -6.85 -3.93 -0.28
CA SER A 125 -6.95 -2.46 -0.44
C SER A 125 -5.91 -1.64 0.32
N ASN A 126 -5.14 -2.21 1.25
CA ASN A 126 -3.95 -1.54 1.77
C ASN A 126 -2.91 -1.26 0.67
N THR A 127 -2.98 -1.95 -0.48
CA THR A 127 -2.22 -1.62 -1.70
C THR A 127 -2.42 -0.15 -2.11
N LYS A 128 -3.65 0.36 -1.99
CA LYS A 128 -3.97 1.75 -2.33
C LYS A 128 -3.07 2.74 -1.59
N MET A 129 -2.79 2.46 -0.31
CA MET A 129 -1.96 3.35 0.51
C MET A 129 -0.48 3.09 0.31
N TYR A 130 -0.04 1.86 0.51
CA TYR A 130 1.39 1.53 0.62
C TYR A 130 2.09 1.29 -0.73
N ALA A 131 1.35 1.24 -1.83
CA ALA A 131 1.90 1.27 -3.18
C ALA A 131 1.52 2.59 -3.89
N THR A 132 0.24 2.76 -4.22
CA THR A 132 -0.21 3.85 -5.11
C THR A 132 -0.11 5.21 -4.45
N ASN A 133 -0.62 5.36 -3.22
CA ASN A 133 -0.55 6.64 -2.51
C ASN A 133 0.90 7.04 -2.18
N PHE A 134 1.73 6.08 -1.75
CA PHE A 134 3.16 6.34 -1.52
C PHE A 134 3.86 6.77 -2.80
N ALA A 135 3.56 6.12 -3.94
CA ALA A 135 4.10 6.54 -5.24
C ALA A 135 3.65 7.96 -5.61
N ILE A 136 2.36 8.29 -5.42
CA ILE A 136 1.82 9.61 -5.71
C ILE A 136 2.43 10.67 -4.78
N GLN A 137 2.50 10.42 -3.45
CA GLN A 137 3.14 11.32 -2.51
C GLN A 137 4.59 11.61 -2.91
N LYS A 138 5.35 10.58 -3.33
CA LYS A 138 6.71 10.78 -3.83
C LYS A 138 6.75 11.67 -5.08
N LEU A 139 5.89 11.42 -6.05
CA LEU A 139 5.81 12.23 -7.26
C LEU A 139 5.36 13.67 -6.99
N VAL A 140 4.48 13.88 -6.01
CA VAL A 140 4.06 15.24 -5.56
C VAL A 140 5.23 15.96 -4.89
N SER A 141 5.88 15.31 -3.92
CA SER A 141 7.05 15.87 -3.21
C SER A 141 8.23 16.18 -4.15
N GLU A 142 8.35 15.45 -5.26
CA GLU A 142 9.35 15.71 -6.31
C GLU A 142 8.88 16.74 -7.36
N GLY A 143 7.68 17.29 -7.22
CA GLY A 143 7.10 18.23 -8.19
C GLY A 143 6.75 17.62 -9.56
N LYS A 144 6.73 16.30 -9.67
CA LYS A 144 6.42 15.56 -10.92
C LYS A 144 4.94 15.36 -11.14
N LEU A 145 4.14 15.43 -10.08
CA LEU A 145 2.69 15.30 -10.12
C LEU A 145 2.04 16.45 -9.36
N ASN A 146 1.09 17.12 -10.00
CA ASN A 146 0.24 18.14 -9.38
C ASN A 146 -1.16 17.56 -9.16
N ILE A 147 -1.57 17.35 -7.92
CA ILE A 147 -2.89 16.78 -7.61
C ILE A 147 -4.05 17.70 -7.99
N GLN A 148 -3.83 19.02 -8.17
CA GLN A 148 -4.84 19.94 -8.68
C GLN A 148 -4.98 19.91 -10.20
N ALA A 149 -4.07 19.23 -10.90
CA ALA A 149 -4.13 19.07 -12.34
C ALA A 149 -5.28 18.15 -12.76
N ARG A 150 -5.82 18.41 -13.96
CA ARG A 150 -6.82 17.52 -14.56
C ARG A 150 -6.20 16.17 -14.90
N VAL A 151 -6.97 15.09 -14.71
CA VAL A 151 -6.55 13.72 -15.09
C VAL A 151 -6.10 13.66 -16.55
N GLN A 152 -6.76 14.38 -17.45
CA GLN A 152 -6.41 14.47 -18.88
C GLN A 152 -4.98 14.95 -19.16
N GLN A 153 -4.34 15.69 -18.24
CA GLN A 153 -2.94 16.10 -18.41
C GLN A 153 -1.99 14.90 -18.38
N TYR A 154 -2.38 13.82 -17.71
CA TYR A 154 -1.61 12.59 -17.58
C TYR A 154 -2.15 11.47 -18.47
N ILE A 155 -3.46 11.43 -18.70
CA ILE A 155 -4.15 10.43 -19.51
C ILE A 155 -5.07 11.18 -20.52
N PRO A 156 -4.57 11.54 -21.71
CA PRO A 156 -5.32 12.35 -22.69
C PRO A 156 -6.65 11.73 -23.15
N GLU A 157 -6.75 10.39 -23.10
CA GLU A 157 -7.96 9.65 -23.49
C GLU A 157 -9.07 9.70 -22.43
N PHE A 158 -8.75 10.15 -21.21
CA PHE A 158 -9.71 10.28 -20.12
C PHE A 158 -10.56 11.55 -20.32
N LYS A 159 -11.70 11.40 -20.96
CA LYS A 159 -12.59 12.52 -21.32
C LYS A 159 -14.05 12.07 -21.42
N ASP A 160 -14.95 13.06 -21.39
CA ASP A 160 -16.35 12.83 -21.70
C ASP A 160 -16.54 12.44 -23.16
N THR A 161 -17.44 11.50 -23.43
CA THR A 161 -17.88 11.10 -24.76
C THR A 161 -19.33 11.51 -24.97
N GLU A 162 -19.84 11.52 -26.21
CA GLU A 162 -21.24 11.84 -26.50
C GLU A 162 -22.20 10.86 -25.81
N GLU A 163 -21.78 9.62 -25.62
CA GLU A 163 -22.55 8.51 -25.04
C GLU A 163 -22.64 8.58 -23.51
N ASP A 164 -21.76 9.34 -22.84
CA ASP A 164 -21.79 9.46 -21.39
C ASP A 164 -23.04 10.20 -20.91
N VAL A 165 -23.88 9.52 -20.13
CA VAL A 165 -25.08 10.07 -19.52
C VAL A 165 -24.74 11.12 -18.46
N ILE A 166 -23.71 10.85 -17.66
CA ILE A 166 -23.19 11.77 -16.67
C ILE A 166 -21.85 12.28 -17.15
N LYS A 167 -21.74 13.60 -17.30
CA LYS A 167 -20.53 14.29 -17.75
C LYS A 167 -19.70 14.76 -16.55
N GLY A 168 -18.42 15.01 -16.76
CA GLY A 168 -17.54 15.58 -15.75
C GLY A 168 -16.09 15.12 -15.84
N LYS A 169 -15.77 14.11 -16.65
CA LYS A 169 -14.40 13.61 -16.81
C LYS A 169 -13.43 14.70 -17.29
N ASP A 170 -13.88 15.59 -18.20
CA ASP A 170 -13.07 16.67 -18.76
C ASP A 170 -12.52 17.63 -17.69
N ASN A 171 -13.18 17.74 -16.56
CA ASN A 171 -12.80 18.64 -15.48
C ASN A 171 -12.28 17.93 -14.22
N LEU A 172 -12.27 16.59 -14.24
CA LEU A 172 -11.87 15.78 -13.10
C LEU A 172 -10.38 15.99 -12.79
N ARG A 173 -10.06 16.36 -11.57
CA ARG A 173 -8.69 16.53 -11.08
C ARG A 173 -8.21 15.26 -10.37
N VAL A 174 -6.90 15.10 -10.27
CA VAL A 174 -6.29 13.98 -9.53
C VAL A 174 -6.76 13.95 -8.07
N ILE A 175 -6.90 15.12 -7.43
CA ILE A 175 -7.39 15.23 -6.04
C ILE A 175 -8.81 14.71 -5.88
N ASP A 176 -9.68 14.87 -6.87
CA ASP A 176 -11.07 14.39 -6.82
C ASP A 176 -11.11 12.85 -6.85
N VAL A 177 -10.16 12.23 -7.58
CA VAL A 177 -9.96 10.77 -7.63
C VAL A 177 -9.39 10.26 -6.30
N LEU A 178 -8.39 10.94 -5.73
CA LEU A 178 -7.82 10.61 -4.42
C LEU A 178 -8.85 10.69 -3.29
N HIS A 179 -9.80 11.61 -3.37
CA HIS A 179 -10.89 11.76 -2.40
C HIS A 179 -12.03 10.75 -2.56
N HIS A 180 -12.03 9.90 -3.58
CA HIS A 180 -13.18 9.06 -3.93
C HIS A 180 -14.46 9.85 -4.22
N THR A 181 -14.30 10.99 -4.89
CA THR A 181 -15.40 11.87 -5.31
C THR A 181 -15.52 11.97 -6.83
N ALA A 182 -14.81 11.11 -7.55
CA ALA A 182 -14.69 11.14 -9.01
C ALA A 182 -15.98 10.77 -9.76
N GLY A 183 -16.93 10.12 -9.12
CA GLY A 183 -18.18 9.73 -9.76
C GLY A 183 -18.26 8.27 -10.19
N PHE A 184 -17.24 7.45 -9.95
CA PHE A 184 -17.23 6.06 -10.36
C PHE A 184 -18.02 5.13 -9.44
N ARG A 185 -18.51 4.03 -10.02
CA ARG A 185 -19.06 2.90 -9.28
C ARG A 185 -17.99 2.26 -8.38
N PRO A 186 -18.37 1.65 -7.23
CA PRO A 186 -17.42 1.02 -6.32
C PRO A 186 -16.60 -0.10 -6.95
N ASP A 187 -17.25 -1.02 -7.65
CA ASP A 187 -16.66 -2.23 -8.20
C ASP A 187 -16.97 -2.38 -9.72
N PRO A 188 -15.98 -2.20 -10.60
CA PRO A 188 -16.20 -2.23 -12.04
C PRO A 188 -16.34 -3.64 -12.62
N GLN A 189 -15.79 -4.67 -11.95
CA GLN A 189 -15.80 -6.08 -12.35
C GLN A 189 -15.43 -6.34 -13.83
N TYR A 190 -14.39 -5.68 -14.35
CA TYR A 190 -13.94 -5.84 -15.75
C TYR A 190 -13.72 -7.30 -16.15
N HIS A 191 -13.32 -8.17 -15.23
CA HIS A 191 -13.10 -9.60 -15.45
C HIS A 191 -14.37 -10.42 -15.70
N ASN A 192 -15.55 -9.86 -15.42
CA ASN A 192 -16.82 -10.57 -15.47
C ASN A 192 -17.73 -10.03 -16.57
N PRO A 193 -17.90 -10.75 -17.69
CA PRO A 193 -18.67 -10.25 -18.84
C PRO A 193 -20.16 -10.07 -18.52
N LYS A 194 -20.71 -10.77 -17.52
CA LYS A 194 -22.11 -10.61 -17.09
C LYS A 194 -22.37 -9.24 -16.47
N VAL A 195 -21.32 -8.59 -15.89
CA VAL A 195 -21.41 -7.30 -15.18
C VAL A 195 -20.85 -6.16 -16.01
N SER A 196 -19.65 -6.31 -16.57
CA SER A 196 -18.94 -5.24 -17.27
C SER A 196 -19.35 -5.09 -18.74
N LYS A 197 -19.98 -6.11 -19.33
CA LYS A 197 -20.48 -6.08 -20.72
C LYS A 197 -19.39 -5.65 -21.70
N GLU A 198 -19.57 -4.50 -22.37
CA GLU A 198 -18.63 -3.94 -23.36
C GLU A 198 -17.27 -3.59 -22.79
N LEU A 199 -17.17 -3.41 -21.47
CA LEU A 199 -15.91 -3.16 -20.74
C LEU A 199 -15.26 -4.45 -20.22
N TYR A 200 -15.74 -5.63 -20.65
CA TYR A 200 -15.13 -6.89 -20.27
C TYR A 200 -13.71 -7.03 -20.82
N SER A 201 -12.78 -7.31 -19.90
CA SER A 201 -11.40 -7.63 -20.26
C SER A 201 -10.71 -8.45 -19.16
N GLN A 202 -9.96 -9.47 -19.59
CA GLN A 202 -8.96 -10.18 -18.78
C GLN A 202 -7.55 -9.95 -19.35
N GLU A 203 -7.36 -8.86 -20.08
CA GLU A 203 -6.06 -8.40 -20.60
C GLU A 203 -5.75 -7.02 -20.03
N ARG A 204 -4.54 -6.85 -19.50
CA ARG A 204 -4.14 -5.65 -18.76
C ARG A 204 -4.26 -4.38 -19.60
N ASP A 205 -3.66 -4.35 -20.78
CA ASP A 205 -3.61 -3.16 -21.61
C ASP A 205 -5.02 -2.73 -22.05
N LYS A 206 -5.86 -3.70 -22.38
CA LYS A 206 -7.26 -3.46 -22.70
C LYS A 206 -8.07 -2.96 -21.51
N THR A 207 -7.77 -3.46 -20.32
CA THR A 207 -8.42 -2.98 -19.09
C THR A 207 -8.01 -1.55 -18.77
N ILE A 208 -6.75 -1.16 -18.97
CA ILE A 208 -6.29 0.23 -18.82
C ILE A 208 -7.06 1.16 -19.77
N GLU A 209 -7.25 0.77 -21.03
CA GLU A 209 -8.09 1.52 -21.97
C GLU A 209 -9.53 1.66 -21.44
N PHE A 210 -10.09 0.60 -20.87
CA PHE A 210 -11.46 0.58 -20.36
C PHE A 210 -11.64 1.38 -19.06
N ILE A 211 -10.60 1.54 -18.23
CA ILE A 211 -10.65 2.42 -17.07
C ILE A 211 -11.03 3.85 -17.50
N SER A 212 -10.38 4.38 -18.55
CA SER A 212 -10.68 5.71 -19.09
C SER A 212 -12.10 5.84 -19.66
N LYS A 213 -12.65 4.73 -20.19
CA LYS A 213 -13.99 4.66 -20.75
C LYS A 213 -15.09 4.36 -19.72
N THR A 214 -14.73 4.03 -18.48
CA THR A 214 -15.73 3.68 -17.45
C THR A 214 -16.67 4.85 -17.20
N PRO A 215 -18.02 4.65 -17.33
CA PRO A 215 -18.98 5.71 -17.15
C PRO A 215 -19.05 6.15 -15.68
N LEU A 216 -19.32 7.44 -15.48
CA LEU A 216 -19.65 7.97 -14.17
C LEU A 216 -21.07 7.54 -13.78
N THR A 217 -21.30 7.32 -12.49
CA THR A 217 -22.61 6.92 -11.91
C THR A 217 -23.27 8.06 -11.13
N TYR A 218 -22.50 9.09 -10.81
CA TYR A 218 -22.95 10.34 -10.21
C TYR A 218 -22.03 11.50 -10.62
N VAL A 219 -22.52 12.73 -10.47
CA VAL A 219 -21.75 13.94 -10.84
C VAL A 219 -20.52 14.07 -9.91
N PRO A 220 -19.32 14.24 -10.45
CA PRO A 220 -18.11 14.42 -9.66
C PRO A 220 -18.27 15.52 -8.59
N GLY A 221 -17.73 15.27 -7.40
CA GLY A 221 -17.77 16.20 -6.27
C GLY A 221 -19.12 16.27 -5.54
N THR A 222 -20.12 15.46 -5.90
CA THR A 222 -21.44 15.48 -5.22
C THR A 222 -21.59 14.40 -4.14
N GLN A 223 -20.78 13.34 -4.20
CA GLN A 223 -20.78 12.24 -3.25
C GLN A 223 -19.35 11.75 -3.01
N ASN A 224 -19.11 11.17 -1.83
CA ASN A 224 -17.89 10.43 -1.53
C ASN A 224 -18.22 8.93 -1.54
N VAL A 225 -17.83 8.22 -2.59
CA VAL A 225 -18.11 6.79 -2.79
C VAL A 225 -16.80 6.07 -3.07
N TYR A 226 -16.36 5.26 -2.10
CA TYR A 226 -15.17 4.43 -2.24
C TYR A 226 -15.23 3.59 -3.51
N SER A 227 -14.24 3.74 -4.39
CA SER A 227 -14.18 3.07 -5.68
C SER A 227 -12.81 2.49 -5.98
N ASP A 228 -12.78 1.27 -6.47
CA ASP A 228 -11.57 0.63 -6.97
C ASP A 228 -11.09 1.26 -8.29
N VAL A 229 -12.03 1.78 -9.09
CA VAL A 229 -11.71 2.47 -10.36
C VAL A 229 -10.79 3.67 -10.10
N ASP A 230 -11.03 4.42 -9.02
CA ASP A 230 -10.20 5.57 -8.66
C ASP A 230 -8.73 5.17 -8.53
N TYR A 231 -8.46 4.11 -7.80
CA TYR A 231 -7.08 3.66 -7.58
C TYR A 231 -6.49 2.87 -8.76
N MET A 232 -7.31 2.24 -9.58
CA MET A 232 -6.85 1.72 -10.88
C MET A 232 -6.37 2.87 -11.77
N LEU A 233 -7.15 3.96 -11.85
CA LEU A 233 -6.80 5.17 -12.60
C LEU A 233 -5.56 5.86 -12.04
N LEU A 234 -5.46 6.02 -10.71
CA LEU A 234 -4.28 6.60 -10.06
C LEU A 234 -3.01 5.77 -10.30
N GLY A 235 -3.12 4.44 -10.28
CA GLY A 235 -2.02 3.56 -10.64
C GLY A 235 -1.56 3.76 -12.09
N THR A 236 -2.50 3.94 -13.02
CA THR A 236 -2.19 4.26 -14.43
C THR A 236 -1.50 5.62 -14.54
N ILE A 237 -1.94 6.65 -13.79
CA ILE A 237 -1.28 7.96 -13.77
C ILE A 237 0.18 7.84 -13.32
N VAL A 238 0.48 7.03 -12.30
CA VAL A 238 1.86 6.77 -11.88
C VAL A 238 2.68 6.17 -13.03
N GLU A 239 2.11 5.19 -13.75
CA GLU A 239 2.78 4.54 -14.87
C GLU A 239 3.04 5.50 -16.03
N GLU A 240 2.08 6.35 -16.39
CA GLU A 240 2.22 7.37 -17.44
C GLU A 240 3.31 8.40 -17.12
N ILE A 241 3.36 8.89 -15.87
CA ILE A 241 4.38 9.87 -15.47
C ILE A 241 5.77 9.27 -15.43
N THR A 242 5.89 8.02 -14.97
CA THR A 242 7.19 7.39 -14.70
C THR A 242 7.74 6.58 -15.85
N GLY A 243 6.89 6.17 -16.81
CA GLY A 243 7.22 5.22 -17.85
C GLY A 243 7.52 3.82 -17.34
N MET A 244 7.18 3.53 -16.07
CA MET A 244 7.40 2.24 -15.41
C MET A 244 6.07 1.66 -14.97
N ARG A 245 5.92 0.32 -15.06
CA ARG A 245 4.79 -0.35 -14.41
C ARG A 245 4.84 -0.14 -12.90
N LEU A 246 3.68 0.02 -12.28
CA LEU A 246 3.55 0.40 -10.86
C LEU A 246 4.41 -0.46 -9.93
N ASP A 247 4.42 -1.79 -10.10
CA ASP A 247 5.22 -2.70 -9.27
C ASP A 247 6.72 -2.46 -9.40
N THR A 248 7.20 -2.13 -10.59
CA THR A 248 8.61 -1.81 -10.86
C THR A 248 8.98 -0.48 -10.21
N TYR A 249 8.11 0.53 -10.35
CA TYR A 249 8.35 1.84 -9.76
C TYR A 249 8.42 1.76 -8.22
N VAL A 250 7.41 1.19 -7.56
CA VAL A 250 7.39 1.12 -6.10
C VAL A 250 8.50 0.23 -5.53
N GLU A 251 8.86 -0.84 -6.23
CA GLU A 251 9.98 -1.69 -5.83
C GLU A 251 11.30 -0.92 -5.85
N ASN A 252 11.56 -0.16 -6.91
CA ASN A 252 12.84 0.55 -7.08
C ASN A 252 12.93 1.81 -6.24
N GLU A 253 11.86 2.61 -6.19
CA GLU A 253 11.85 3.95 -5.62
C GLU A 253 11.42 3.99 -4.16
N LEU A 254 10.68 2.97 -3.68
CA LEU A 254 10.16 2.93 -2.31
C LEU A 254 10.75 1.76 -1.52
N TYR A 255 10.58 0.52 -1.99
CA TYR A 255 10.84 -0.64 -1.14
C TYR A 255 12.32 -1.00 -1.03
N LYS A 256 13.07 -1.00 -2.12
CA LYS A 256 14.52 -1.27 -2.12
C LYS A 256 15.31 -0.26 -1.28
N PRO A 257 15.08 1.06 -1.39
CA PRO A 257 15.74 2.04 -0.53
C PRO A 257 15.49 1.81 0.96
N LEU A 258 14.29 1.38 1.34
CA LEU A 258 13.93 1.05 2.70
C LEU A 258 14.41 -0.33 3.17
N GLY A 259 14.99 -1.14 2.28
CA GLY A 259 15.42 -2.51 2.58
C GLY A 259 14.28 -3.51 2.74
N LEU A 260 13.07 -3.23 2.24
CA LEU A 260 11.92 -4.11 2.31
C LEU A 260 12.09 -5.28 1.33
N LYS A 261 12.19 -6.49 1.84
CA LYS A 261 12.43 -7.69 1.02
C LYS A 261 11.15 -8.47 0.72
N ASN A 262 10.13 -8.28 1.54
CA ASN A 262 8.90 -9.06 1.53
C ASN A 262 7.70 -8.28 0.97
N THR A 263 7.86 -6.98 0.73
CA THR A 263 6.82 -6.12 0.13
C THR A 263 6.95 -6.12 -1.39
N LYS A 264 5.99 -6.73 -2.09
CA LYS A 264 6.06 -6.90 -3.55
C LYS A 264 4.73 -7.31 -4.17
N PHE A 265 4.58 -7.01 -5.45
CA PHE A 265 3.53 -7.57 -6.31
C PHE A 265 3.99 -8.91 -6.92
N ASN A 266 3.02 -9.77 -7.27
CA ASN A 266 3.25 -11.05 -7.93
C ASN A 266 4.39 -11.88 -7.31
N PRO A 267 4.35 -12.15 -5.99
CA PRO A 267 5.50 -12.73 -5.28
C PRO A 267 5.87 -14.13 -5.76
N LEU A 268 4.91 -14.95 -6.21
CA LEU A 268 5.19 -16.29 -6.74
C LEU A 268 6.04 -16.24 -8.01
N GLN A 269 5.84 -15.23 -8.86
CA GLN A 269 6.65 -15.01 -10.06
C GLN A 269 8.06 -14.49 -9.72
N LYS A 270 8.25 -13.98 -8.51
CA LYS A 270 9.52 -13.45 -7.98
C LYS A 270 10.23 -14.44 -7.03
N GLY A 271 9.89 -15.73 -7.10
CA GLY A 271 10.59 -16.83 -6.42
C GLY A 271 10.07 -17.19 -5.02
N SER A 272 9.01 -16.55 -4.52
CA SER A 272 8.34 -16.98 -3.30
C SER A 272 7.55 -18.27 -3.55
N LYS A 273 7.28 -19.05 -2.49
CA LYS A 273 6.54 -20.30 -2.58
C LYS A 273 5.14 -20.14 -1.95
N PRO A 274 4.09 -20.86 -2.41
CA PRO A 274 2.77 -20.77 -1.79
C PRO A 274 2.78 -20.92 -0.27
N MET A 275 3.62 -21.79 0.27
CA MET A 275 3.74 -22.02 1.71
C MET A 275 4.28 -20.83 2.53
N ASP A 276 4.82 -19.79 1.87
CA ASP A 276 5.31 -18.58 2.53
C ASP A 276 4.14 -17.64 2.90
N PHE A 277 2.93 -17.90 2.37
CA PHE A 277 1.78 -17.02 2.47
C PHE A 277 0.68 -17.55 3.37
N ALA A 278 -0.07 -16.63 3.97
CA ALA A 278 -1.38 -16.89 4.49
C ALA A 278 -2.36 -17.17 3.34
N ALA A 279 -3.06 -18.30 3.39
CA ALA A 279 -4.09 -18.63 2.42
C ALA A 279 -5.31 -17.70 2.63
N THR A 280 -6.01 -17.39 1.54
CA THR A 280 -7.24 -16.63 1.56
C THR A 280 -8.46 -17.54 1.27
N GLU A 281 -9.21 -17.33 0.20
CA GLU A 281 -10.43 -18.10 -0.06
C GLU A 281 -10.20 -19.57 -0.34
N LEU A 282 -11.18 -20.40 0.05
CA LEU A 282 -11.10 -21.86 -0.03
C LEU A 282 -11.27 -22.38 -1.46
N LEU A 283 -12.20 -21.81 -2.22
CA LEU A 283 -12.56 -22.21 -3.60
C LEU A 283 -12.33 -21.07 -4.61
N GLY A 284 -11.16 -20.50 -4.58
CA GLY A 284 -10.81 -19.42 -5.48
C GLY A 284 -11.74 -18.21 -5.27
N ASN A 285 -12.28 -17.67 -6.35
CA ASN A 285 -13.18 -16.52 -6.30
C ASN A 285 -14.65 -16.91 -6.50
N THR A 286 -14.98 -18.19 -6.34
CA THR A 286 -16.30 -18.73 -6.68
C THR A 286 -17.37 -18.41 -5.65
N ARG A 287 -16.99 -18.01 -4.42
CA ARG A 287 -17.92 -17.84 -3.29
C ARG A 287 -18.81 -19.07 -3.12
N ASP A 288 -18.17 -20.24 -3.03
CA ASP A 288 -18.83 -21.56 -2.96
C ASP A 288 -19.76 -21.84 -4.16
N GLY A 289 -19.36 -21.41 -5.37
CA GLY A 289 -20.08 -21.64 -6.62
C GLY A 289 -21.18 -20.63 -6.92
N VAL A 290 -21.36 -19.60 -6.10
CA VAL A 290 -22.34 -18.50 -6.36
C VAL A 290 -21.88 -17.59 -7.49
N ILE A 291 -20.57 -17.37 -7.60
CA ILE A 291 -19.96 -16.52 -8.64
C ILE A 291 -19.35 -17.42 -9.70
N ASP A 292 -19.63 -17.07 -10.98
CA ASP A 292 -19.11 -17.75 -12.14
C ASP A 292 -18.82 -16.74 -13.26
N PHE A 293 -17.61 -16.85 -13.82
CA PHE A 293 -17.14 -16.10 -15.00
C PHE A 293 -16.00 -16.87 -15.68
N PRO A 294 -15.62 -16.55 -16.92
CA PRO A 294 -14.56 -17.26 -17.63
C PRO A 294 -13.23 -17.28 -16.86
N ASN A 295 -12.58 -18.45 -16.83
CA ASN A 295 -11.29 -18.68 -16.19
C ASN A 295 -11.26 -18.48 -14.67
N ILE A 296 -12.41 -18.53 -13.98
CA ILE A 296 -12.48 -18.37 -12.52
C ILE A 296 -11.65 -19.43 -11.81
N ARG A 297 -10.87 -19.01 -10.80
CA ARG A 297 -10.10 -19.93 -9.92
C ARG A 297 -11.04 -20.67 -8.99
N THR A 298 -10.79 -21.96 -8.80
CA THR A 298 -11.64 -22.87 -8.01
C THR A 298 -10.88 -23.61 -6.89
N TYR A 299 -9.61 -23.26 -6.69
CA TYR A 299 -8.70 -23.85 -5.70
C TYR A 299 -8.38 -22.85 -4.59
N THR A 300 -7.84 -23.32 -3.46
CA THR A 300 -7.44 -22.45 -2.34
C THR A 300 -6.41 -21.42 -2.79
N LEU A 301 -6.73 -20.13 -2.62
CA LEU A 301 -5.83 -19.04 -2.98
C LEU A 301 -4.72 -18.87 -1.94
N GLN A 302 -3.46 -18.91 -2.38
CA GLN A 302 -2.29 -18.75 -1.52
C GLN A 302 -1.09 -18.22 -2.30
N GLY A 303 -0.74 -16.94 -2.06
CA GLY A 303 0.36 -16.25 -2.74
C GLY A 303 0.00 -15.64 -4.10
N GLU A 304 -1.22 -15.84 -4.56
CA GLU A 304 -1.82 -15.14 -5.69
C GLU A 304 -2.74 -14.04 -5.18
N VAL A 305 -2.78 -12.90 -5.88
CA VAL A 305 -3.66 -11.79 -5.48
C VAL A 305 -5.11 -12.25 -5.41
N HIS A 306 -5.76 -11.94 -4.30
CA HIS A 306 -7.15 -12.36 -4.05
C HIS A 306 -8.14 -11.58 -4.92
N ASP A 307 -7.96 -10.27 -5.04
CA ASP A 307 -8.86 -9.39 -5.80
C ASP A 307 -8.98 -9.82 -7.26
N GLU A 308 -10.22 -10.02 -7.71
CA GLU A 308 -10.53 -10.55 -9.03
C GLU A 308 -10.07 -9.58 -10.14
N LYS A 309 -10.29 -8.27 -9.98
CA LYS A 309 -9.89 -7.27 -10.99
C LYS A 309 -8.38 -7.19 -11.11
N ALA A 310 -7.70 -7.17 -9.96
CA ALA A 310 -6.24 -7.15 -9.95
C ALA A 310 -5.66 -8.42 -10.59
N PHE A 311 -6.22 -9.59 -10.29
CA PHE A 311 -5.72 -10.85 -10.83
C PHE A 311 -6.03 -11.01 -12.33
N TYR A 312 -7.33 -11.02 -12.69
CA TYR A 312 -7.74 -11.37 -14.04
C TYR A 312 -7.54 -10.24 -15.05
N SER A 313 -7.83 -8.99 -14.65
CA SER A 313 -7.84 -7.86 -15.55
C SER A 313 -6.56 -7.03 -15.55
N MET A 314 -5.75 -7.11 -14.48
CA MET A 314 -4.55 -6.28 -14.33
C MET A 314 -3.25 -7.10 -14.18
N GLY A 315 -3.31 -8.42 -14.40
CA GLY A 315 -2.12 -9.29 -14.33
C GLY A 315 -1.42 -9.29 -12.96
N GLY A 316 -2.19 -9.11 -11.89
CA GLY A 316 -1.71 -9.10 -10.51
C GLY A 316 -1.09 -7.78 -10.05
N VAL A 317 -1.06 -6.73 -10.89
CA VAL A 317 -0.49 -5.41 -10.57
C VAL A 317 -1.51 -4.33 -10.84
N SER A 318 -2.15 -3.84 -9.79
CA SER A 318 -3.14 -2.77 -9.90
C SER A 318 -2.99 -1.75 -8.78
N GLY A 319 -3.35 -0.50 -9.05
CA GLY A 319 -3.27 0.56 -8.04
C GLY A 319 -4.19 0.34 -6.83
N HIS A 320 -5.23 -0.48 -6.96
CA HIS A 320 -6.20 -0.70 -5.88
C HIS A 320 -5.96 -1.95 -5.04
N ALA A 321 -5.23 -2.97 -5.56
CA ALA A 321 -4.96 -4.25 -4.90
C ALA A 321 -3.77 -4.99 -5.56
N GLY A 322 -3.22 -6.01 -4.88
CA GLY A 322 -2.19 -6.90 -5.39
C GLY A 322 -0.85 -6.85 -4.67
N LEU A 323 -0.67 -5.94 -3.71
CA LEU A 323 0.53 -5.87 -2.88
C LEU A 323 0.50 -6.95 -1.80
N PHE A 324 1.63 -7.62 -1.64
CA PHE A 324 1.90 -8.55 -0.53
C PHE A 324 2.96 -7.97 0.40
N SER A 325 2.83 -8.27 1.70
CA SER A 325 3.85 -7.91 2.69
C SER A 325 3.72 -8.76 3.95
N ASN A 326 4.60 -8.54 4.92
CA ASN A 326 4.50 -9.05 6.29
C ASN A 326 4.44 -7.89 7.29
N THR A 327 4.19 -8.22 8.56
CA THR A 327 4.05 -7.19 9.61
C THR A 327 5.30 -6.35 9.79
N LYS A 328 6.50 -6.92 9.65
CA LYS A 328 7.78 -6.23 9.83
C LYS A 328 8.02 -5.17 8.77
N ASP A 329 7.85 -5.52 7.50
CA ASP A 329 8.00 -4.58 6.39
C ASP A 329 6.92 -3.47 6.47
N MET A 330 5.68 -3.85 6.85
CA MET A 330 4.60 -2.89 7.07
C MET A 330 4.90 -1.91 8.20
N ALA A 331 5.49 -2.37 9.31
CA ALA A 331 5.90 -1.50 10.41
C ALA A 331 6.90 -0.43 9.96
N ILE A 332 7.82 -0.77 9.04
CA ILE A 332 8.76 0.21 8.46
C ILE A 332 7.99 1.25 7.65
N LEU A 333 6.98 0.85 6.85
CA LEU A 333 6.16 1.79 6.08
C LEU A 333 5.34 2.72 6.99
N LEU A 334 4.80 2.21 8.12
CA LEU A 334 4.15 3.05 9.12
C LEU A 334 5.16 4.03 9.76
N GLN A 335 6.37 3.55 10.08
CA GLN A 335 7.41 4.41 10.66
C GLN A 335 7.87 5.51 9.70
N VAL A 336 7.87 5.28 8.38
CA VAL A 336 8.10 6.34 7.38
C VAL A 336 7.11 7.49 7.57
N MET A 337 5.83 7.18 7.74
CA MET A 337 4.79 8.20 7.96
C MET A 337 4.97 8.92 9.30
N LEU A 338 5.24 8.17 10.38
CA LEU A 338 5.50 8.75 11.72
C LEU A 338 6.77 9.62 11.75
N ASN A 339 7.76 9.29 10.95
CA ASN A 339 8.99 10.08 10.83
C ASN A 339 8.86 11.33 9.94
N GLY A 340 7.69 11.63 9.38
CA GLY A 340 7.53 12.74 8.44
C GLY A 340 8.09 12.47 7.04
N GLY A 341 8.09 11.20 6.59
CA GLY A 341 8.36 10.80 5.22
C GLY A 341 9.67 10.09 4.94
N GLY A 342 10.42 9.73 5.98
CA GLY A 342 11.71 9.05 5.80
C GLY A 342 12.02 7.92 6.77
N TYR A 343 13.06 7.13 6.46
CA TYR A 343 13.55 6.04 7.28
C TYR A 343 15.05 5.84 7.06
N GLY A 344 15.83 5.83 8.12
CA GLY A 344 17.29 5.74 8.04
C GLY A 344 17.87 6.96 7.29
N LYS A 345 18.55 6.74 6.18
CA LYS A 345 19.12 7.80 5.35
C LYS A 345 18.22 8.22 4.16
N HIS A 346 17.07 7.59 4.01
CA HIS A 346 16.21 7.78 2.85
C HIS A 346 14.97 8.62 3.20
N MET A 347 14.75 9.70 2.48
CA MET A 347 13.50 10.43 2.42
C MET A 347 12.74 9.94 1.19
N LEU A 348 11.47 9.55 1.38
CA LEU A 348 10.59 9.17 0.29
C LEU A 348 9.78 10.37 -0.22
N PHE A 349 9.25 11.16 0.72
CA PHE A 349 8.47 12.37 0.47
C PHE A 349 8.57 13.29 1.69
N ASP A 350 8.25 14.56 1.52
CA ASP A 350 8.33 15.57 2.57
C ASP A 350 7.11 15.56 3.51
N GLN A 351 7.27 16.20 4.66
CA GLN A 351 6.23 16.28 5.68
C GLN A 351 5.02 17.10 5.24
N GLU A 352 5.20 18.09 4.38
CA GLU A 352 4.12 18.93 3.83
C GLU A 352 3.18 18.08 2.96
N THR A 353 3.74 17.25 2.10
CA THR A 353 2.98 16.28 1.31
C THR A 353 2.19 15.31 2.21
N ILE A 354 2.80 14.77 3.29
CA ILE A 354 2.06 13.93 4.23
C ILE A 354 0.89 14.70 4.82
N ALA A 355 1.13 15.91 5.32
CA ALA A 355 0.10 16.74 5.97
C ALA A 355 -1.09 17.00 5.01
N GLU A 356 -0.81 17.27 3.72
CA GLU A 356 -1.85 17.42 2.70
C GLU A 356 -2.65 16.11 2.49
N PHE A 357 -1.96 14.95 2.44
CA PHE A 357 -2.60 13.66 2.17
C PHE A 357 -3.44 13.13 3.32
N VAL A 358 -3.09 13.47 4.56
CA VAL A 358 -3.85 13.03 5.74
C VAL A 358 -4.83 14.08 6.26
N ALA A 359 -4.88 15.28 5.67
CA ALA A 359 -5.84 16.31 6.04
C ALA A 359 -7.29 15.80 5.84
N PRO A 360 -8.24 16.18 6.72
CA PRO A 360 -9.63 15.78 6.58
C PRO A 360 -10.26 16.37 5.32
N SER A 361 -10.98 15.53 4.57
CA SER A 361 -11.79 16.00 3.46
C SER A 361 -12.96 16.86 3.97
N ALA A 362 -13.22 17.97 3.31
CA ALA A 362 -14.36 18.83 3.65
C ALA A 362 -15.72 18.13 3.46
N MET A 363 -15.80 17.17 2.53
CA MET A 363 -17.03 16.42 2.27
C MET A 363 -17.25 15.29 3.27
N ASN A 364 -16.17 14.63 3.72
CA ASN A 364 -16.23 13.50 4.63
C ASN A 364 -14.98 13.47 5.52
N PRO A 365 -15.08 13.88 6.80
CA PRO A 365 -13.94 13.98 7.69
C PRO A 365 -13.29 12.62 8.03
N THR A 366 -13.97 11.51 7.71
CA THR A 366 -13.41 10.16 7.88
C THR A 366 -12.46 9.74 6.75
N TYR A 367 -12.16 10.67 5.81
CA TYR A 367 -11.20 10.49 4.72
C TYR A 367 -10.22 11.65 4.63
N GLY A 368 -8.97 11.32 4.34
CA GLY A 368 -7.99 12.20 3.68
C GLY A 368 -7.92 11.90 2.19
N LEU A 369 -6.78 12.13 1.55
CA LEU A 369 -6.52 11.69 0.18
C LEU A 369 -6.28 10.17 0.18
N GLY A 370 -7.38 9.42 0.10
CA GLY A 370 -7.43 7.97 0.16
C GLY A 370 -7.34 7.35 1.55
N TRP A 371 -6.65 7.97 2.48
CA TRP A 371 -6.54 7.47 3.86
C TRP A 371 -7.89 7.49 4.57
N ARG A 372 -8.21 6.42 5.30
CA ARG A 372 -9.25 6.44 6.32
C ARG A 372 -8.74 7.22 7.53
N ARG A 373 -9.61 8.02 8.16
CA ARG A 373 -9.28 8.84 9.34
C ARG A 373 -10.24 8.56 10.47
N ASN A 374 -9.77 8.76 11.69
CA ASN A 374 -10.63 8.77 12.89
C ASN A 374 -11.37 10.12 12.99
N GLY A 375 -12.14 10.46 11.95
CA GLY A 375 -12.79 11.77 11.81
C GLY A 375 -14.08 11.93 12.61
N ASP A 376 -14.69 10.83 13.04
CA ASP A 376 -15.86 10.79 13.91
C ASP A 376 -16.07 9.38 14.51
N ALA A 377 -17.04 9.25 15.42
CA ALA A 377 -17.34 8.01 16.14
C ALA A 377 -17.75 6.82 15.23
N SER A 378 -18.15 7.07 13.98
CA SER A 378 -18.45 5.99 13.04
C SER A 378 -17.23 5.16 12.66
N MET A 379 -16.01 5.64 13.00
CA MET A 379 -14.76 4.98 12.70
C MET A 379 -14.18 4.16 13.87
N GLU A 380 -14.84 4.13 15.03
CA GLU A 380 -14.39 3.37 16.21
C GLU A 380 -14.22 1.86 15.92
N TRP A 381 -14.98 1.32 14.98
CA TRP A 381 -14.83 -0.09 14.55
C TRP A 381 -13.44 -0.42 14.00
N MET A 382 -12.70 0.58 13.52
CA MET A 382 -11.35 0.44 12.99
C MET A 382 -10.30 1.00 13.95
N PHE A 383 -10.53 2.23 14.46
CA PHE A 383 -9.51 2.98 15.21
C PHE A 383 -9.61 2.83 16.73
N SER A 384 -10.73 2.41 17.28
CA SER A 384 -10.99 2.45 18.73
C SER A 384 -11.44 3.85 19.21
N PRO A 385 -12.24 3.93 20.31
CA PRO A 385 -12.58 5.21 20.92
C PRO A 385 -11.41 5.93 21.60
N TYR A 386 -10.26 5.29 21.73
CA TYR A 386 -9.06 5.83 22.37
C TYR A 386 -8.01 6.38 21.40
N ALA A 387 -8.22 6.21 20.10
CA ALA A 387 -7.34 6.78 19.07
C ALA A 387 -7.50 8.30 19.00
N SER A 388 -6.42 9.00 18.66
CA SER A 388 -6.47 10.45 18.41
C SER A 388 -7.33 10.78 17.19
N ASP A 389 -7.94 11.97 17.14
CA ASP A 389 -8.70 12.43 15.97
C ASP A 389 -7.85 12.52 14.71
N SER A 390 -6.54 12.72 14.87
CA SER A 390 -5.55 12.72 13.79
C SER A 390 -5.14 11.34 13.30
N ALA A 391 -5.58 10.25 13.96
CA ALA A 391 -5.24 8.90 13.55
C ALA A 391 -5.81 8.57 12.16
N TYR A 392 -5.01 7.87 11.35
CA TYR A 392 -5.37 7.45 10.01
C TYR A 392 -4.81 6.05 9.69
N GLY A 393 -5.29 5.46 8.63
CA GLY A 393 -4.86 4.13 8.21
C GLY A 393 -5.70 3.60 7.06
N HIS A 394 -5.72 2.30 6.87
CA HIS A 394 -6.60 1.66 5.88
C HIS A 394 -6.86 0.20 6.24
N THR A 395 -7.87 -0.39 5.60
CA THR A 395 -8.19 -1.81 5.72
C THR A 395 -8.08 -2.53 4.38
N GLY A 396 -7.93 -3.85 4.42
CA GLY A 396 -7.97 -4.71 3.26
C GLY A 396 -9.02 -5.81 3.38
N TRP A 397 -9.68 -6.12 2.26
CA TRP A 397 -10.73 -7.13 2.18
C TRP A 397 -10.34 -8.49 2.77
N THR A 398 -9.09 -8.90 2.57
CA THR A 398 -8.54 -10.16 3.06
C THR A 398 -8.45 -10.26 4.58
N GLY A 399 -8.59 -9.14 5.29
CA GLY A 399 -8.54 -9.09 6.74
C GLY A 399 -7.33 -8.34 7.28
N THR A 400 -6.85 -7.34 6.58
CA THR A 400 -5.70 -6.54 6.99
C THR A 400 -6.11 -5.15 7.44
N VAL A 401 -5.49 -4.63 8.50
CA VAL A 401 -5.68 -3.26 8.97
C VAL A 401 -4.35 -2.66 9.39
N THR A 402 -4.20 -1.38 9.10
CA THR A 402 -3.07 -0.56 9.53
C THR A 402 -3.59 0.72 10.17
N ILE A 403 -2.97 1.14 11.27
CA ILE A 403 -3.31 2.36 12.00
C ILE A 403 -2.02 3.12 12.29
N ILE A 404 -2.05 4.41 12.06
CA ILE A 404 -1.00 5.38 12.36
C ILE A 404 -1.65 6.46 13.21
N ASP A 405 -1.18 6.62 14.43
CA ASP A 405 -1.63 7.66 15.36
C ASP A 405 -0.44 8.60 15.66
N PRO A 406 -0.32 9.70 14.94
CA PRO A 406 0.84 10.58 15.05
C PRO A 406 0.93 11.31 16.39
N GLU A 407 -0.20 11.59 17.08
CA GLU A 407 -0.17 12.23 18.38
C GLU A 407 0.40 11.32 19.47
N LYS A 408 0.29 10.00 19.27
CA LYS A 408 0.81 9.00 20.20
C LYS A 408 2.13 8.38 19.72
N ASP A 409 2.65 8.80 18.55
CA ASP A 409 3.76 8.14 17.84
C ASP A 409 3.58 6.60 17.81
N LEU A 410 2.36 6.17 17.49
CA LEU A 410 1.91 4.77 17.54
C LEU A 410 1.58 4.25 16.13
N GLY A 411 2.06 3.06 15.82
CA GLY A 411 1.65 2.31 14.63
C GLY A 411 1.19 0.90 14.98
N ILE A 412 0.08 0.47 14.39
CA ILE A 412 -0.48 -0.89 14.55
C ILE A 412 -0.67 -1.51 13.19
N VAL A 413 -0.16 -2.73 13.01
CA VAL A 413 -0.42 -3.57 11.83
C VAL A 413 -0.99 -4.89 12.32
N LEU A 414 -2.23 -5.16 11.96
CA LEU A 414 -2.88 -6.47 12.18
C LEU A 414 -3.22 -7.08 10.83
N LEU A 415 -2.56 -8.15 10.49
CA LEU A 415 -2.78 -8.90 9.25
C LEU A 415 -3.45 -10.22 9.59
N THR A 416 -4.65 -10.45 9.08
CA THR A 416 -5.37 -11.70 9.27
C THR A 416 -5.65 -12.38 7.93
N ASN A 417 -5.93 -13.67 7.97
CA ASN A 417 -6.46 -14.42 6.83
C ASN A 417 -7.91 -14.86 7.08
N LYS A 418 -8.74 -13.96 7.60
CA LYS A 418 -10.14 -14.25 7.96
C LYS A 418 -10.97 -14.85 6.83
N LYS A 419 -10.59 -14.58 5.57
CA LYS A 419 -11.25 -15.16 4.38
C LYS A 419 -10.87 -16.62 4.14
N HIS A 420 -9.84 -17.17 4.86
CA HIS A 420 -9.51 -18.58 4.86
C HIS A 420 -10.45 -19.37 5.79
N SER A 421 -11.74 -19.19 5.56
CA SER A 421 -12.82 -19.83 6.31
C SER A 421 -14.05 -20.03 5.40
N PRO A 422 -14.97 -20.95 5.72
CA PRO A 422 -16.20 -21.12 4.94
C PRO A 422 -17.05 -19.84 4.90
N LEU A 423 -17.92 -19.72 3.90
CA LEU A 423 -18.97 -18.71 3.87
C LEU A 423 -20.05 -19.05 4.91
N VAL A 424 -20.63 -18.01 5.53
CA VAL A 424 -21.69 -18.17 6.51
C VAL A 424 -22.99 -18.62 5.83
N ASN A 425 -23.39 -17.92 4.78
CA ASN A 425 -24.53 -18.28 3.92
C ASN A 425 -24.29 -17.67 2.53
N PRO A 426 -23.71 -18.43 1.58
CA PRO A 426 -23.32 -17.91 0.29
C PRO A 426 -24.48 -17.36 -0.55
N VAL A 427 -25.69 -17.88 -0.36
CA VAL A 427 -26.89 -17.44 -1.09
C VAL A 427 -27.42 -16.12 -0.52
N ALA A 428 -27.42 -15.93 0.79
CA ALA A 428 -27.91 -14.71 1.43
C ALA A 428 -26.89 -13.57 1.35
N ASN A 429 -25.60 -13.88 1.55
CA ASN A 429 -24.49 -12.92 1.45
C ASN A 429 -23.19 -13.64 1.09
N SER A 430 -22.84 -13.60 -0.18
CA SER A 430 -21.63 -14.23 -0.72
C SER A 430 -20.33 -13.54 -0.26
N ASN A 431 -20.42 -12.45 0.51
CA ASN A 431 -19.28 -11.70 1.00
C ASN A 431 -19.01 -11.89 2.50
N GLN A 432 -19.85 -12.68 3.20
CA GLN A 432 -19.71 -12.93 4.63
C GLN A 432 -19.07 -14.31 4.90
N PHE A 433 -17.86 -14.27 5.39
CA PHE A 433 -17.09 -15.45 5.78
C PHE A 433 -17.21 -15.70 7.28
N PHE A 434 -17.03 -16.95 7.70
CA PHE A 434 -17.06 -17.29 9.12
C PHE A 434 -16.02 -16.52 9.94
N GLY A 435 -14.85 -16.24 9.36
CA GLY A 435 -13.81 -15.42 9.98
C GLY A 435 -14.22 -13.95 10.24
N ASP A 436 -15.23 -13.43 9.52
CA ASP A 436 -15.76 -12.07 9.75
C ASP A 436 -16.58 -11.95 11.04
N LEU A 437 -17.03 -13.08 11.63
CA LEU A 437 -17.83 -13.10 12.86
C LEU A 437 -16.98 -12.92 14.13
N PHE A 438 -15.67 -13.03 14.03
CA PHE A 438 -14.75 -12.90 15.15
C PHE A 438 -14.33 -11.45 15.37
N LYS A 439 -14.06 -11.09 16.61
CA LYS A 439 -13.58 -9.74 17.00
C LYS A 439 -12.24 -9.41 16.34
N THR A 440 -11.33 -10.39 16.26
CA THR A 440 -10.05 -10.25 15.54
C THR A 440 -10.29 -9.95 14.05
N GLY A 441 -11.28 -10.57 13.43
CA GLY A 441 -11.69 -10.31 12.05
C GLY A 441 -12.34 -8.95 11.83
N SER A 442 -12.89 -8.35 12.90
CA SER A 442 -13.52 -7.01 12.89
C SER A 442 -12.59 -5.89 13.37
N TYR A 443 -11.36 -6.20 13.77
CA TYR A 443 -10.25 -5.32 14.17
C TYR A 443 -10.46 -4.55 15.48
N GLY A 444 -11.54 -3.75 15.61
CA GLY A 444 -11.73 -2.74 16.65
C GLY A 444 -11.47 -3.22 18.07
N SER A 445 -11.87 -4.44 18.43
CA SER A 445 -11.61 -4.97 19.78
C SER A 445 -10.12 -5.22 20.06
N VAL A 446 -9.36 -5.69 19.06
CA VAL A 446 -7.90 -5.89 19.18
C VAL A 446 -7.21 -4.52 19.28
N VAL A 447 -7.61 -3.58 18.43
CA VAL A 447 -7.08 -2.21 18.44
C VAL A 447 -7.38 -1.53 19.77
N THR A 448 -8.62 -1.64 20.27
CA THR A 448 -9.01 -1.09 21.59
C THR A 448 -8.16 -1.66 22.71
N ALA A 449 -7.95 -2.97 22.76
CA ALA A 449 -7.12 -3.60 23.77
C ALA A 449 -5.65 -3.14 23.72
N ILE A 450 -5.14 -2.80 22.54
CA ILE A 450 -3.80 -2.22 22.37
C ILE A 450 -3.75 -0.80 22.97
N TYR A 451 -4.74 0.06 22.68
CA TYR A 451 -4.82 1.40 23.28
C TYR A 451 -5.01 1.36 24.80
N GLU A 452 -5.82 0.43 25.31
CA GLU A 452 -6.00 0.22 26.76
C GLU A 452 -4.72 -0.25 27.46
N ALA A 453 -3.79 -0.85 26.70
CA ALA A 453 -2.50 -1.26 27.23
C ALA A 453 -1.49 -0.10 27.34
N LEU A 454 -1.77 1.06 26.76
CA LEU A 454 -0.98 2.28 27.00
C LEU A 454 -1.16 2.71 28.47
N GLU A 455 -0.07 2.99 29.12
CA GLU A 455 -0.09 3.62 30.45
C GLU A 455 -0.34 5.11 30.26
N THR A 456 -1.44 5.61 30.80
CA THR A 456 -1.66 7.05 30.92
C THR A 456 -0.64 7.55 31.95
N ASN A 457 0.26 8.43 31.54
CA ASN A 457 1.01 9.22 32.49
C ASN A 457 -0.02 10.10 33.24
N GLU A 458 -0.47 9.64 34.43
CA GLU A 458 -1.18 10.49 35.38
C GLU A 458 -0.24 11.56 35.92
#